data_3af4af37f03436a71090cfdfbd75c582
#
_entry.id   3af4af37f03436a71090cfdfbd75c582
#
_cell.length_a   1.000
_cell.length_b   1.000
_cell.length_c   1.000
_cell.angle_alpha   90.00
_cell.angle_beta   90.00
_cell.angle_gamma   90.00
#
_symmetry.space_group_name_H-M   'P 1'
#
loop_
_entity.id
_entity.type
_entity.pdbx_description
1 polymer ?
#
loop_
_entity_poly.entity_id
_entity_poly.type
_entity_poly.pdbx_seq_one_letter_code
_entity_poly.pdbx_strand_id
1 'polypeptide(L)'
;GYCDHYRFWFVDQSNPAYRRHLMLHEGVHAFTTTLLNMSAPTWYTEGIAEWLATHRLMQDTETYEHTPIPSSSNDVEQLGRIEMIHRLYNAGGATGIQEVFKLRPTRHGTIDSYALAWSVVAFLTTHPRYQEAFVAMEQNPFDKRMTHRLTTHAGWNPTVVSRDFNAFISEIDYGYDTDSMIIDWSQGDLVPNEWVASSVAADRGWQNPGWCLEAGQHYRLQATGLCTVGAIQEGDGQLELKSTADGISIDWYRGKPLGRLL
;
A
#
# COMPACT_ATOMS: atom_id res chain seq x y z
N GLY A 1 5.58 13.44 -18.67
CA GLY A 1 5.10 12.90 -19.93
C GLY A 1 3.84 13.58 -20.44
N TYR A 2 3.44 13.25 -21.62
CA TYR A 2 2.19 13.73 -22.22
C TYR A 2 1.72 12.72 -23.26
N CYS A 3 0.46 12.33 -23.23
CA CYS A 3 -0.17 11.44 -24.19
C CYS A 3 -1.25 12.19 -24.99
N ASP A 4 -1.26 11.98 -26.32
CA ASP A 4 -2.32 12.42 -27.23
C ASP A 4 -2.64 11.29 -28.22
N HIS A 5 -3.72 10.56 -27.96
CA HIS A 5 -4.15 9.39 -28.73
C HIS A 5 -3.05 8.32 -28.85
N TYR A 6 -2.53 8.10 -30.04
CA TYR A 6 -1.48 7.10 -30.32
C TYR A 6 -0.06 7.63 -30.17
N ARG A 7 0.12 8.87 -29.70
CA ARG A 7 1.41 9.52 -29.54
C ARG A 7 1.60 9.93 -28.10
N PHE A 8 2.78 9.67 -27.59
CA PHE A 8 3.17 10.17 -26.27
C PHE A 8 4.60 10.70 -26.31
N TRP A 9 4.85 11.67 -25.47
CA TRP A 9 6.13 12.34 -25.32
C TRP A 9 6.53 12.38 -23.87
N PHE A 10 7.76 12.17 -23.61
CA PHE A 10 8.34 12.34 -22.28
C PHE A 10 9.73 12.94 -22.38
N VAL A 11 10.15 13.65 -21.34
CA VAL A 11 11.50 14.19 -21.23
C VAL A 11 12.46 13.02 -21.07
N ASP A 12 13.54 13.03 -21.85
CA ASP A 12 14.57 12.00 -21.73
C ASP A 12 15.17 12.00 -20.32
N GLN A 13 15.27 10.82 -19.75
CA GLN A 13 15.77 10.61 -18.40
C GLN A 13 17.05 9.80 -18.45
N SER A 14 18.04 10.21 -17.67
CA SER A 14 19.31 9.47 -17.55
C SER A 14 19.14 8.10 -16.88
N ASN A 15 18.17 7.96 -15.96
CA ASN A 15 17.85 6.70 -15.31
C ASN A 15 16.97 5.82 -16.23
N PRO A 16 17.46 4.64 -16.65
CA PRO A 16 16.73 3.75 -17.56
C PRO A 16 15.41 3.22 -16.96
N ALA A 17 15.35 2.94 -15.65
CA ALA A 17 14.15 2.45 -14.98
C ALA A 17 13.06 3.54 -14.99
N TYR A 18 13.44 4.78 -14.69
CA TYR A 18 12.50 5.89 -14.75
C TYR A 18 12.01 6.18 -16.17
N ARG A 19 12.87 6.04 -17.16
CA ARG A 19 12.49 6.16 -18.58
C ARG A 19 11.46 5.10 -18.97
N ARG A 20 11.67 3.85 -18.57
CA ARG A 20 10.71 2.77 -18.80
C ARG A 20 9.39 3.01 -18.10
N HIS A 21 9.45 3.44 -16.84
CA HIS A 21 8.24 3.78 -16.08
C HIS A 21 7.42 4.85 -16.79
N LEU A 22 8.04 5.95 -17.24
CA LEU A 22 7.34 6.99 -18.00
C LEU A 22 6.73 6.44 -19.29
N MET A 23 7.45 5.57 -19.99
CA MET A 23 6.94 4.96 -21.21
C MET A 23 5.72 4.07 -20.95
N LEU A 24 5.76 3.25 -19.89
CA LEU A 24 4.65 2.42 -19.50
C LEU A 24 3.45 3.25 -19.03
N HIS A 25 3.69 4.28 -18.20
CA HIS A 25 2.66 5.20 -17.73
C HIS A 25 1.91 5.87 -18.89
N GLU A 26 2.63 6.50 -19.82
CA GLU A 26 2.02 7.12 -20.99
C GLU A 26 1.39 6.10 -21.95
N GLY A 27 1.95 4.89 -22.01
CA GLY A 27 1.38 3.76 -22.75
C GLY A 27 0.02 3.32 -22.20
N VAL A 28 -0.15 3.32 -20.89
CA VAL A 28 -1.46 3.05 -20.26
C VAL A 28 -2.47 4.13 -20.63
N HIS A 29 -2.10 5.40 -20.61
CA HIS A 29 -2.98 6.48 -21.08
C HIS A 29 -3.35 6.31 -22.55
N ALA A 30 -2.39 6.02 -23.43
CA ALA A 30 -2.67 5.77 -24.85
C ALA A 30 -3.62 4.60 -25.04
N PHE A 31 -3.41 3.50 -24.33
CA PHE A 31 -4.29 2.33 -24.38
C PHE A 31 -5.71 2.64 -23.90
N THR A 32 -5.83 3.23 -22.71
CA THR A 32 -7.14 3.47 -22.08
C THR A 32 -7.95 4.54 -22.81
N THR A 33 -7.32 5.60 -23.28
CA THR A 33 -8.03 6.69 -23.97
C THR A 33 -8.33 6.36 -25.43
N THR A 34 -7.44 5.65 -26.13
CA THR A 34 -7.56 5.44 -27.57
C THR A 34 -8.22 4.11 -27.93
N LEU A 35 -7.81 3.03 -27.29
CA LEU A 35 -8.36 1.68 -27.60
C LEU A 35 -9.62 1.40 -26.78
N LEU A 36 -9.65 1.78 -25.53
CA LEU A 36 -10.82 1.58 -24.68
C LEU A 36 -11.79 2.76 -24.69
N ASN A 37 -11.41 3.90 -25.31
CA ASN A 37 -12.19 5.15 -25.29
C ASN A 37 -12.72 5.50 -23.88
N MET A 38 -11.88 5.27 -22.87
CA MET A 38 -12.26 5.38 -21.47
C MET A 38 -12.39 6.84 -21.05
N SER A 39 -13.43 7.14 -20.28
CA SER A 39 -13.60 8.43 -19.61
C SER A 39 -13.72 8.18 -18.11
N ALA A 40 -12.62 8.36 -17.38
CA ALA A 40 -12.52 8.04 -15.98
C ALA A 40 -12.05 9.27 -15.16
N PRO A 41 -12.27 9.28 -13.83
CA PRO A 41 -11.79 10.35 -12.97
C PRO A 41 -10.25 10.30 -12.84
N THR A 42 -9.66 11.47 -12.56
CA THR A 42 -8.19 11.65 -12.52
C THR A 42 -7.50 10.68 -11.57
N TRP A 43 -8.08 10.43 -10.38
CA TRP A 43 -7.48 9.50 -9.42
C TRP A 43 -7.32 8.09 -9.98
N TYR A 44 -8.26 7.67 -10.84
CA TYR A 44 -8.21 6.36 -11.47
C TYR A 44 -7.25 6.36 -12.66
N THR A 45 -7.36 7.36 -13.57
CA THR A 45 -6.50 7.40 -14.77
C THR A 45 -5.02 7.48 -14.42
N GLU A 46 -4.66 8.35 -13.50
CA GLU A 46 -3.27 8.47 -13.02
C GLU A 46 -2.87 7.28 -12.13
N GLY A 47 -3.76 6.86 -11.24
CA GLY A 47 -3.49 5.75 -10.33
C GLY A 47 -3.26 4.43 -11.05
N ILE A 48 -4.09 4.09 -12.06
CA ILE A 48 -3.91 2.86 -12.83
C ILE A 48 -2.66 2.93 -13.72
N ALA A 49 -2.35 4.11 -14.28
CA ALA A 49 -1.14 4.29 -15.05
C ALA A 49 0.12 4.11 -14.19
N GLU A 50 0.16 4.70 -13.02
CA GLU A 50 1.25 4.52 -12.05
C GLU A 50 1.35 3.08 -11.55
N TRP A 51 0.21 2.44 -11.25
CA TRP A 51 0.16 1.08 -10.73
C TRP A 51 0.65 0.06 -11.76
N LEU A 52 0.18 0.15 -13.02
CA LEU A 52 0.61 -0.73 -14.11
C LEU A 52 2.05 -0.43 -14.58
N ALA A 53 2.54 0.80 -14.41
CA ALA A 53 3.91 1.16 -14.71
C ALA A 53 4.92 0.71 -13.63
N THR A 54 4.46 0.30 -12.45
CA THR A 54 5.33 -0.21 -11.39
C THR A 54 5.80 -1.63 -11.76
N HIS A 55 7.11 -1.77 -12.01
CA HIS A 55 7.71 -3.00 -12.54
C HIS A 55 9.11 -3.22 -11.98
N ARG A 56 9.56 -4.47 -11.99
CA ARG A 56 10.94 -4.86 -11.76
C ARG A 56 11.52 -5.57 -12.98
N LEU A 57 12.82 -5.42 -13.17
CA LEU A 57 13.57 -6.18 -14.18
C LEU A 57 13.96 -7.53 -13.61
N MET A 58 13.51 -8.59 -14.27
CA MET A 58 13.95 -9.95 -13.99
C MET A 58 15.27 -10.21 -14.70
N GLN A 59 16.39 -10.24 -13.96
CA GLN A 59 17.75 -10.35 -14.52
C GLN A 59 17.97 -11.64 -15.31
N ASP A 60 17.33 -12.74 -14.87
CA ASP A 60 17.53 -14.06 -15.50
C ASP A 60 16.88 -14.17 -16.88
N THR A 61 15.80 -13.44 -17.13
CA THR A 61 15.01 -13.51 -18.35
C THR A 61 15.04 -12.25 -19.19
N GLU A 62 15.66 -11.18 -18.66
CA GLU A 62 15.61 -9.83 -19.24
C GLU A 62 14.17 -9.33 -19.51
N THR A 63 13.20 -9.86 -18.76
CA THR A 63 11.78 -9.48 -18.85
C THR A 63 11.40 -8.56 -17.72
N TYR A 64 10.28 -7.83 -17.91
CA TYR A 64 9.71 -6.97 -16.87
C TYR A 64 8.50 -7.65 -16.26
N GLU A 65 8.47 -7.66 -14.94
CA GLU A 65 7.35 -8.15 -14.17
C GLU A 65 6.63 -6.99 -13.49
N HIS A 66 5.30 -6.97 -13.60
CA HIS A 66 4.47 -6.04 -12.85
C HIS A 66 4.57 -6.36 -11.35
N THR A 67 4.88 -5.35 -10.55
CA THR A 67 5.08 -5.48 -9.11
C THR A 67 4.22 -4.44 -8.39
N PRO A 68 2.96 -4.78 -8.04
CA PRO A 68 2.01 -3.81 -7.46
C PRO A 68 2.56 -3.09 -6.24
N ILE A 69 3.13 -3.84 -5.30
CA ILE A 69 3.89 -3.33 -4.16
C ILE A 69 5.28 -3.96 -4.24
N PRO A 70 6.32 -3.17 -4.53
CA PRO A 70 7.68 -3.69 -4.68
C PRO A 70 8.20 -4.36 -3.41
N SER A 71 8.97 -5.44 -3.55
CA SER A 71 9.56 -6.14 -2.41
C SER A 71 10.77 -5.40 -1.83
N SER A 72 11.40 -4.55 -2.64
CA SER A 72 12.61 -3.79 -2.29
C SER A 72 12.65 -2.46 -3.03
N SER A 73 13.29 -1.46 -2.45
CA SER A 73 13.58 -0.19 -3.13
C SER A 73 14.45 -0.38 -4.37
N ASN A 74 15.26 -1.45 -4.40
CA ASN A 74 16.07 -1.80 -5.55
C ASN A 74 15.24 -2.26 -6.76
N ASP A 75 14.04 -2.81 -6.53
CA ASP A 75 13.15 -3.25 -7.61
C ASP A 75 12.66 -2.07 -8.47
N VAL A 76 12.55 -0.89 -7.88
CA VAL A 76 11.99 0.32 -8.50
C VAL A 76 13.01 1.43 -8.76
N GLU A 77 14.30 1.20 -8.46
CA GLU A 77 15.43 2.08 -8.80
C GLU A 77 15.13 3.60 -8.63
N GLN A 78 14.73 4.05 -7.42
CA GLN A 78 14.48 5.46 -7.06
C GLN A 78 13.09 6.02 -7.41
N LEU A 79 12.14 5.22 -7.86
CA LEU A 79 10.78 5.69 -8.13
C LEU A 79 9.86 5.76 -6.91
N GLY A 80 10.41 5.73 -5.74
CA GLY A 80 9.86 5.86 -4.40
C GLY A 80 8.43 6.40 -4.22
N ARG A 81 7.39 5.70 -4.73
CA ARG A 81 6.00 6.04 -4.39
C ARG A 81 5.73 5.82 -2.92
N ILE A 82 6.35 4.79 -2.35
CA ILE A 82 6.28 4.47 -0.91
C ILE A 82 6.94 5.58 -0.09
N GLU A 83 8.16 6.01 -0.44
CA GLU A 83 8.83 7.10 0.26
C GLU A 83 8.04 8.43 0.15
N MET A 84 7.39 8.67 -0.99
CA MET A 84 6.52 9.84 -1.15
C MET A 84 5.30 9.76 -0.22
N ILE A 85 4.67 8.62 -0.11
CA ILE A 85 3.55 8.40 0.81
C ILE A 85 4.00 8.59 2.26
N HIS A 86 5.15 8.00 2.66
CA HIS A 86 5.71 8.21 4.00
C HIS A 86 5.97 9.69 4.30
N ARG A 87 6.56 10.41 3.33
CA ARG A 87 6.81 11.86 3.47
C ARG A 87 5.51 12.64 3.67
N LEU A 88 4.49 12.37 2.84
CA LEU A 88 3.18 13.01 2.95
C LEU A 88 2.50 12.70 4.28
N TYR A 89 2.52 11.44 4.69
CA TYR A 89 1.94 10.99 5.95
C TYR A 89 2.61 11.69 7.15
N ASN A 90 3.95 11.68 7.20
CA ASN A 90 4.72 12.29 8.29
C ASN A 90 4.60 13.81 8.34
N ALA A 91 4.36 14.47 7.22
CA ALA A 91 4.10 15.90 7.15
C ALA A 91 2.68 16.30 7.60
N GLY A 92 1.86 15.35 8.05
CA GLY A 92 0.46 15.58 8.39
C GLY A 92 -0.43 15.82 7.17
N GLY A 93 0.10 15.61 5.97
CA GLY A 93 -0.61 15.74 4.69
C GLY A 93 -1.26 14.44 4.22
N ALA A 94 -1.45 13.47 5.12
CA ALA A 94 -2.17 12.25 4.82
C ALA A 94 -3.59 12.57 4.35
N THR A 95 -3.74 12.59 3.05
CA THR A 95 -5.01 12.89 2.41
C THR A 95 -5.89 11.65 2.49
N GLY A 96 -7.04 11.76 3.14
CA GLY A 96 -8.01 10.66 3.17
C GLY A 96 -8.46 10.27 1.76
N ILE A 97 -8.84 9.00 1.57
CA ILE A 97 -9.25 8.46 0.27
C ILE A 97 -10.29 9.33 -0.46
N GLN A 98 -11.20 9.95 0.31
CA GLN A 98 -12.24 10.82 -0.24
C GLN A 98 -11.67 12.09 -0.91
N GLU A 99 -10.55 12.61 -0.43
CA GLU A 99 -9.90 13.77 -1.04
C GLU A 99 -9.15 13.36 -2.30
N VAL A 100 -8.55 12.17 -2.32
CA VAL A 100 -7.92 11.63 -3.54
C VAL A 100 -8.95 11.45 -4.65
N PHE A 101 -10.17 11.02 -4.35
CA PHE A 101 -11.26 10.93 -5.33
C PHE A 101 -11.64 12.27 -5.97
N LYS A 102 -11.31 13.40 -5.33
CA LYS A 102 -11.57 14.76 -5.82
C LYS A 102 -10.41 15.33 -6.65
N LEU A 103 -9.33 14.58 -6.87
CA LEU A 103 -8.22 15.04 -7.70
C LEU A 103 -8.73 15.48 -9.06
N ARG A 104 -8.27 16.66 -9.48
CA ARG A 104 -8.62 17.25 -10.78
C ARG A 104 -7.44 17.14 -11.74
N PRO A 105 -7.71 17.04 -13.06
CA PRO A 105 -6.66 17.14 -14.05
C PRO A 105 -5.96 18.48 -13.89
N THR A 106 -4.71 18.47 -13.51
CA THR A 106 -3.85 19.66 -13.59
C THR A 106 -2.95 19.48 -14.80
N ARG A 107 -2.68 20.54 -15.54
CA ARG A 107 -1.82 20.50 -16.74
C ARG A 107 -0.41 19.97 -16.41
N HIS A 108 -0.06 19.98 -15.12
CA HIS A 108 1.15 19.39 -14.54
C HIS A 108 0.76 18.82 -13.19
N GLY A 109 0.47 17.52 -13.13
CA GLY A 109 0.27 16.82 -11.87
C GLY A 109 1.50 16.99 -10.98
N THR A 110 1.29 17.15 -9.69
CA THR A 110 2.41 17.13 -8.74
C THR A 110 2.81 15.67 -8.51
N ILE A 111 4.09 15.44 -8.23
CA ILE A 111 4.60 14.11 -7.86
C ILE A 111 3.77 13.49 -6.73
N ASP A 112 3.33 14.30 -5.79
CA ASP A 112 2.49 13.90 -4.66
C ASP A 112 1.11 13.38 -5.11
N SER A 113 0.49 14.02 -6.11
CA SER A 113 -0.82 13.57 -6.63
C SER A 113 -0.73 12.21 -7.34
N TYR A 114 0.37 11.91 -8.01
CA TYR A 114 0.62 10.59 -8.61
C TYR A 114 0.80 9.51 -7.55
N ALA A 115 1.58 9.80 -6.50
CA ALA A 115 1.76 8.86 -5.39
C ALA A 115 0.45 8.57 -4.65
N LEU A 116 -0.38 9.59 -4.41
CA LEU A 116 -1.70 9.44 -3.79
C LEU A 116 -2.66 8.64 -4.70
N ALA A 117 -2.69 8.92 -6.00
CA ALA A 117 -3.50 8.17 -6.95
C ALA A 117 -3.07 6.69 -7.02
N TRP A 118 -1.75 6.44 -7.08
CA TRP A 118 -1.19 5.10 -7.00
C TRP A 118 -1.61 4.37 -5.73
N SER A 119 -1.50 5.02 -4.56
CA SER A 119 -1.83 4.39 -3.27
C SER A 119 -3.30 3.97 -3.17
N VAL A 120 -4.22 4.74 -3.74
CA VAL A 120 -5.64 4.37 -3.78
C VAL A 120 -5.88 3.16 -4.67
N VAL A 121 -5.26 3.10 -5.86
CA VAL A 121 -5.38 1.94 -6.74
C VAL A 121 -4.74 0.71 -6.10
N ALA A 122 -3.51 0.84 -5.56
CA ALA A 122 -2.84 -0.24 -4.84
C ALA A 122 -3.71 -0.79 -3.69
N PHE A 123 -4.26 0.11 -2.86
CA PHE A 123 -5.16 -0.28 -1.77
C PHE A 123 -6.42 -1.01 -2.27
N LEU A 124 -7.12 -0.46 -3.24
CA LEU A 124 -8.38 -1.04 -3.73
C LEU A 124 -8.18 -2.37 -4.48
N THR A 125 -7.03 -2.56 -5.13
CA THR A 125 -6.72 -3.79 -5.87
C THR A 125 -6.18 -4.89 -4.98
N THR A 126 -5.48 -4.57 -3.90
CA THR A 126 -4.84 -5.57 -3.04
C THR A 126 -5.66 -5.90 -1.79
N HIS A 127 -6.49 -4.99 -1.28
CA HIS A 127 -7.26 -5.22 -0.07
C HIS A 127 -8.50 -6.08 -0.33
N PRO A 128 -8.63 -7.29 0.25
CA PRO A 128 -9.68 -8.28 -0.07
C PRO A 128 -11.11 -7.74 0.06
N ARG A 129 -11.35 -6.82 1.00
CA ARG A 129 -12.69 -6.22 1.20
C ARG A 129 -13.15 -5.34 0.04
N TYR A 130 -12.20 -4.77 -0.75
CA TYR A 130 -12.51 -3.75 -1.75
C TYR A 130 -12.26 -4.21 -3.20
N GLN A 131 -11.55 -5.32 -3.40
CA GLN A 131 -11.24 -5.87 -4.74
C GLN A 131 -12.49 -6.08 -5.58
N GLU A 132 -13.54 -6.69 -5.03
CA GLU A 132 -14.78 -6.94 -5.76
C GLU A 132 -15.45 -5.64 -6.22
N ALA A 133 -15.51 -4.63 -5.33
CA ALA A 133 -16.06 -3.32 -5.65
C ALA A 133 -15.25 -2.61 -6.73
N PHE A 134 -13.91 -2.74 -6.68
CA PHE A 134 -13.02 -2.16 -7.67
C PHE A 134 -13.21 -2.81 -9.05
N VAL A 135 -13.21 -4.14 -9.13
CA VAL A 135 -13.46 -4.88 -10.37
C VAL A 135 -14.85 -4.58 -10.95
N ALA A 136 -15.88 -4.54 -10.10
CA ALA A 136 -17.23 -4.18 -10.53
C ALA A 136 -17.32 -2.75 -11.10
N MET A 137 -16.54 -1.81 -10.53
CA MET A 137 -16.43 -0.46 -11.06
C MET A 137 -15.83 -0.44 -12.47
N GLU A 138 -14.83 -1.27 -12.74
CA GLU A 138 -14.10 -1.33 -14.02
C GLU A 138 -14.90 -1.98 -15.16
N GLN A 139 -15.93 -2.75 -14.87
CA GLN A 139 -16.75 -3.43 -15.90
C GLN A 139 -17.42 -2.48 -16.91
N ASN A 140 -17.53 -1.19 -16.57
CA ASN A 140 -18.02 -0.18 -17.50
C ASN A 140 -17.09 1.05 -17.54
N PRO A 141 -15.99 0.99 -18.30
CA PRO A 141 -14.99 2.05 -18.37
C PRO A 141 -15.48 3.34 -19.06
N PHE A 142 -16.61 3.28 -19.77
CA PHE A 142 -17.21 4.44 -20.45
C PHE A 142 -18.10 5.30 -19.55
N ASP A 143 -18.41 4.83 -18.35
CA ASP A 143 -19.24 5.57 -17.43
C ASP A 143 -18.43 6.51 -16.54
N LYS A 144 -18.58 7.81 -16.75
CA LYS A 144 -17.96 8.86 -15.93
C LYS A 144 -18.28 8.77 -14.43
N ARG A 145 -19.22 7.93 -14.04
CA ARG A 145 -19.63 7.72 -12.64
C ARG A 145 -18.86 6.59 -11.95
N MET A 146 -17.63 6.27 -12.40
CA MET A 146 -16.81 5.19 -11.79
C MET A 146 -16.70 5.35 -10.27
N THR A 147 -16.32 6.52 -9.77
CA THR A 147 -16.25 6.78 -8.33
C THR A 147 -17.60 6.56 -7.63
N HIS A 148 -18.70 6.97 -8.26
CA HIS A 148 -20.03 6.74 -7.71
C HIS A 148 -20.37 5.25 -7.66
N ARG A 149 -20.10 4.47 -8.70
CA ARG A 149 -20.30 3.01 -8.67
C ARG A 149 -19.48 2.34 -7.57
N LEU A 150 -18.21 2.71 -7.43
CA LEU A 150 -17.35 2.22 -6.35
C LEU A 150 -17.97 2.51 -4.98
N THR A 151 -18.34 3.77 -4.74
CA THR A 151 -18.83 4.22 -3.43
C THR A 151 -20.28 3.83 -3.12
N THR A 152 -21.03 3.31 -4.09
CA THR A 152 -22.39 2.77 -3.91
C THR A 152 -22.43 1.25 -3.97
N HIS A 153 -21.29 0.59 -4.17
CA HIS A 153 -21.22 -0.87 -4.14
C HIS A 153 -21.63 -1.41 -2.76
N ALA A 154 -22.30 -2.55 -2.75
CA ALA A 154 -22.72 -3.20 -1.51
C ALA A 154 -21.49 -3.44 -0.59
N GLY A 155 -21.59 -3.02 0.65
CA GLY A 155 -20.49 -3.12 1.63
C GLY A 155 -19.57 -1.90 1.68
N TRP A 156 -19.68 -0.92 0.78
CA TRP A 156 -18.92 0.32 0.91
C TRP A 156 -19.43 1.18 2.08
N ASN A 157 -18.59 1.33 3.09
CA ASN A 157 -18.85 2.23 4.21
C ASN A 157 -17.73 3.29 4.27
N PRO A 158 -18.03 4.58 4.03
CA PRO A 158 -17.01 5.63 3.94
C PRO A 158 -16.09 5.74 5.17
N THR A 159 -16.64 5.52 6.37
CA THR A 159 -15.87 5.58 7.63
C THR A 159 -14.91 4.40 7.72
N VAL A 160 -15.38 3.19 7.40
CA VAL A 160 -14.56 1.97 7.42
C VAL A 160 -13.47 2.03 6.37
N VAL A 161 -13.82 2.40 5.13
CA VAL A 161 -12.85 2.54 4.04
C VAL A 161 -11.78 3.58 4.37
N SER A 162 -12.17 4.73 4.92
CA SER A 162 -11.20 5.77 5.30
C SER A 162 -10.25 5.30 6.39
N ARG A 163 -10.74 4.56 7.37
CA ARG A 163 -9.92 3.97 8.43
C ARG A 163 -8.94 2.94 7.87
N ASP A 164 -9.43 2.00 7.05
CA ASP A 164 -8.62 0.94 6.45
C ASP A 164 -7.57 1.53 5.50
N PHE A 165 -7.93 2.56 4.71
CA PHE A 165 -6.97 3.27 3.86
C PHE A 165 -5.92 4.03 4.67
N ASN A 166 -6.30 4.70 5.76
CA ASN A 166 -5.35 5.37 6.64
C ASN A 166 -4.37 4.38 7.27
N ALA A 167 -4.85 3.21 7.70
CA ALA A 167 -3.98 2.13 8.18
C ALA A 167 -3.03 1.65 7.08
N PHE A 168 -3.52 1.44 5.86
CA PHE A 168 -2.69 1.06 4.72
C PHE A 168 -1.58 2.07 4.44
N ILE A 169 -1.88 3.37 4.32
CA ILE A 169 -0.86 4.40 4.02
C ILE A 169 0.10 4.66 5.18
N SER A 170 -0.28 4.35 6.43
CA SER A 170 0.62 4.47 7.58
C SER A 170 1.61 3.32 7.66
N GLU A 171 1.23 2.15 7.19
CA GLU A 171 2.00 0.92 7.34
C GLU A 171 2.66 0.42 6.05
N ILE A 172 2.22 0.92 4.89
CA ILE A 172 2.79 0.48 3.60
C ILE A 172 4.30 0.66 3.59
N ASP A 173 5.00 -0.38 3.17
CA ASP A 173 6.45 -0.40 2.99
C ASP A 173 6.81 -1.41 1.90
N TYR A 174 8.07 -1.52 1.55
CA TYR A 174 8.55 -2.53 0.63
C TYR A 174 8.26 -3.94 1.18
N GLY A 175 7.69 -4.78 0.31
CA GLY A 175 7.25 -6.12 0.71
C GLY A 175 5.96 -6.15 1.54
N TYR A 176 5.21 -5.05 1.61
CA TYR A 176 3.93 -5.02 2.31
C TYR A 176 2.97 -6.07 1.73
N ASP A 177 2.58 -7.01 2.57
CA ASP A 177 1.59 -8.03 2.27
C ASP A 177 0.23 -7.63 2.85
N THR A 178 -0.71 -7.27 1.99
CA THR A 178 -2.02 -6.78 2.41
C THR A 178 -2.77 -7.80 3.25
N ASP A 179 -2.69 -9.10 2.92
CA ASP A 179 -3.45 -10.14 3.61
C ASP A 179 -3.01 -10.33 5.06
N SER A 180 -1.71 -10.24 5.34
CA SER A 180 -1.16 -10.31 6.69
C SER A 180 -1.29 -9.01 7.48
N MET A 181 -1.53 -7.88 6.79
CA MET A 181 -1.59 -6.55 7.40
C MET A 181 -3.01 -6.02 7.62
N ILE A 182 -4.06 -6.78 7.24
CA ILE A 182 -5.47 -6.41 7.50
C ILE A 182 -5.73 -6.36 8.99
N ILE A 183 -6.27 -5.23 9.45
CA ILE A 183 -6.65 -5.04 10.85
C ILE A 183 -8.09 -5.50 11.06
N ASP A 184 -8.30 -6.38 12.05
CA ASP A 184 -9.64 -6.68 12.57
C ASP A 184 -10.06 -5.57 13.53
N TRP A 185 -11.05 -4.78 13.13
CA TRP A 185 -11.61 -3.69 13.92
C TRP A 185 -12.85 -4.09 14.71
N SER A 186 -13.10 -5.39 14.90
CA SER A 186 -14.20 -5.82 15.75
C SER A 186 -14.02 -5.29 17.19
N GLN A 187 -15.13 -5.03 17.86
CA GLN A 187 -15.08 -4.61 19.25
C GLN A 187 -14.75 -5.82 20.12
N GLY A 188 -13.69 -5.70 20.94
CA GLY A 188 -13.36 -6.69 21.95
C GLY A 188 -14.22 -6.56 23.21
N ASP A 189 -14.13 -7.56 24.08
CA ASP A 189 -14.74 -7.52 25.41
C ASP A 189 -13.95 -6.60 26.34
N LEU A 190 -14.61 -6.04 27.36
CA LEU A 190 -13.90 -5.22 28.36
C LEU A 190 -12.90 -6.10 29.13
N VAL A 191 -11.68 -5.59 29.31
CA VAL A 191 -10.66 -6.27 30.13
C VAL A 191 -11.17 -6.41 31.57
N PRO A 192 -11.27 -7.64 32.11
CA PRO A 192 -11.66 -7.84 33.51
C PRO A 192 -10.54 -7.41 34.49
N ASN A 193 -10.85 -7.36 35.78
CA ASN A 193 -9.89 -7.02 36.84
C ASN A 193 -8.92 -8.19 37.20
N GLU A 194 -8.64 -9.05 36.22
CA GLU A 194 -7.70 -10.16 36.32
C GLU A 194 -6.81 -10.25 35.07
N TRP A 195 -5.75 -11.07 35.17
CA TRP A 195 -4.92 -11.33 34.03
C TRP A 195 -5.67 -12.08 32.92
N VAL A 196 -5.64 -11.53 31.75
CA VAL A 196 -6.14 -12.17 30.53
C VAL A 196 -4.99 -12.35 29.55
N ALA A 197 -5.06 -13.40 28.75
CA ALA A 197 -4.04 -13.70 27.75
C ALA A 197 -4.60 -13.57 26.34
N SER A 198 -3.78 -13.05 25.43
CA SER A 198 -4.03 -13.09 24.00
C SER A 198 -2.76 -13.50 23.28
N SER A 199 -2.93 -14.13 22.11
CA SER A 199 -1.82 -14.48 21.25
C SER A 199 -1.77 -13.51 20.07
N VAL A 200 -0.57 -13.07 19.71
CA VAL A 200 -0.32 -12.27 18.52
C VAL A 200 0.68 -13.01 17.63
N ALA A 201 0.43 -13.01 16.32
CA ALA A 201 1.30 -13.60 15.32
C ALA A 201 2.38 -12.58 14.94
N ALA A 202 3.64 -12.98 14.96
CA ALA A 202 4.75 -12.06 14.72
C ALA A 202 4.95 -11.69 13.22
N ASP A 203 4.31 -12.42 12.33
CA ASP A 203 4.32 -12.23 10.87
C ASP A 203 3.13 -11.39 10.37
N ARG A 204 2.41 -10.75 11.27
CA ARG A 204 1.26 -9.90 10.96
C ARG A 204 1.45 -8.49 11.50
N GLY A 205 0.74 -7.53 10.89
CA GLY A 205 0.65 -6.16 11.37
C GLY A 205 -0.16 -6.01 12.67
N TRP A 206 -0.85 -4.90 12.81
CA TRP A 206 -1.70 -4.63 13.96
C TRP A 206 -2.82 -5.66 14.10
N GLN A 207 -2.93 -6.26 15.27
CA GLN A 207 -3.90 -7.33 15.55
C GLN A 207 -4.82 -6.94 16.69
N ASN A 208 -6.08 -7.34 16.57
CA ASN A 208 -7.06 -7.19 17.62
C ASN A 208 -6.85 -8.31 18.69
N PRO A 209 -6.51 -7.96 19.93
CA PRO A 209 -6.31 -8.95 20.98
C PRO A 209 -7.64 -9.52 21.54
N GLY A 210 -8.79 -9.08 21.05
CA GLY A 210 -10.11 -9.43 21.57
C GLY A 210 -10.53 -8.65 22.82
N TRP A 211 -9.75 -7.67 23.27
CA TRP A 211 -9.99 -6.89 24.47
C TRP A 211 -10.14 -5.41 24.18
N CYS A 212 -11.03 -4.75 24.94
CA CYS A 212 -11.25 -3.33 24.89
C CYS A 212 -10.77 -2.68 26.20
N LEU A 213 -9.99 -1.62 26.08
CA LEU A 213 -9.50 -0.82 27.21
C LEU A 213 -10.42 0.38 27.46
N GLU A 214 -10.68 0.71 28.71
CA GLU A 214 -11.44 1.90 29.09
C GLU A 214 -10.51 3.11 29.24
N ALA A 215 -10.93 4.23 28.69
CA ALA A 215 -10.18 5.47 28.83
C ALA A 215 -10.06 5.89 30.31
N GLY A 216 -8.86 6.36 30.69
CA GLY A 216 -8.58 6.82 32.07
C GLY A 216 -8.23 5.71 33.05
N GLN A 217 -8.24 4.44 32.64
CA GLN A 217 -7.78 3.32 33.46
C GLN A 217 -6.29 3.03 33.25
N HIS A 218 -5.67 2.36 34.21
CA HIS A 218 -4.29 1.90 34.14
C HIS A 218 -4.23 0.40 33.93
N TYR A 219 -3.49 -0.02 32.90
CA TYR A 219 -3.34 -1.44 32.57
C TYR A 219 -1.86 -1.83 32.62
N ARG A 220 -1.58 -3.07 32.98
CA ARG A 220 -0.26 -3.66 32.90
C ARG A 220 -0.23 -4.66 31.73
N LEU A 221 0.68 -4.44 30.79
CA LEU A 221 0.93 -5.36 29.68
C LEU A 221 2.21 -6.16 29.97
N GLN A 222 2.20 -7.43 29.65
CA GLN A 222 3.34 -8.32 29.71
C GLN A 222 3.33 -9.19 28.46
N ALA A 223 4.44 -9.18 27.72
CA ALA A 223 4.62 -10.03 26.56
C ALA A 223 5.66 -11.11 26.87
N THR A 224 5.41 -12.32 26.37
CA THR A 224 6.30 -13.48 26.49
C THR A 224 6.34 -14.23 25.17
N GLY A 225 7.35 -15.06 24.97
CA GLY A 225 7.51 -15.85 23.74
C GLY A 225 8.71 -15.42 22.90
N LEU A 226 8.91 -16.13 21.82
CA LEU A 226 9.94 -15.89 20.83
C LEU A 226 9.32 -15.85 19.44
N CYS A 227 9.81 -14.94 18.58
CA CYS A 227 9.51 -14.93 17.17
C CYS A 227 10.79 -15.01 16.35
N THR A 228 10.72 -15.58 15.14
CA THR A 228 11.81 -15.56 14.19
C THR A 228 11.77 -14.25 13.41
N VAL A 229 12.85 -13.47 13.46
CA VAL A 229 12.97 -12.16 12.81
C VAL A 229 13.83 -12.18 11.55
N GLY A 230 14.43 -13.33 11.25
CA GLY A 230 15.27 -13.53 10.08
C GLY A 230 16.06 -14.82 10.19
N ALA A 231 16.95 -15.04 9.24
CA ALA A 231 17.89 -16.13 9.25
C ALA A 231 19.20 -15.71 8.60
N ILE A 232 20.30 -16.27 9.08
CA ILE A 232 21.64 -16.09 8.50
C ILE A 232 22.17 -17.42 7.97
N GLN A 233 22.94 -17.34 6.88
CA GLN A 233 23.65 -18.53 6.37
C GLN A 233 24.83 -18.82 7.28
N GLU A 234 24.90 -20.05 7.80
CA GLU A 234 26.01 -20.54 8.63
C GLU A 234 26.53 -21.87 8.06
N GLY A 235 27.63 -21.81 7.31
CA GLY A 235 28.13 -22.96 6.57
C GLY A 235 27.12 -23.47 5.53
N ASP A 236 26.82 -24.77 5.57
CA ASP A 236 25.79 -25.41 4.72
C ASP A 236 24.38 -25.33 5.31
N GLY A 237 24.20 -24.67 6.46
CA GLY A 237 22.94 -24.56 7.18
C GLY A 237 22.43 -23.13 7.28
N GLN A 238 21.21 -23.00 7.78
CA GLN A 238 20.56 -21.72 8.05
C GLN A 238 20.27 -21.61 9.55
N LEU A 239 20.75 -20.53 10.19
CA LEU A 239 20.49 -20.22 11.58
C LEU A 239 19.36 -19.20 11.69
N GLU A 240 18.27 -19.60 12.34
CA GLU A 240 17.17 -18.68 12.64
C GLU A 240 17.54 -17.65 13.71
N LEU A 241 17.31 -16.39 13.42
CA LEU A 241 17.45 -15.30 14.38
C LEU A 241 16.14 -15.13 15.13
N LYS A 242 16.15 -15.35 16.44
CA LYS A 242 14.97 -15.26 17.32
C LYS A 242 15.05 -14.02 18.20
N SER A 243 13.88 -13.39 18.39
CA SER A 243 13.71 -12.25 19.27
C SER A 243 12.65 -12.50 20.33
N THR A 244 12.83 -11.97 21.50
CA THR A 244 11.76 -11.75 22.48
C THR A 244 10.93 -10.52 22.09
N ALA A 245 9.86 -10.25 22.83
CA ALA A 245 9.02 -9.07 22.64
C ALA A 245 9.75 -7.70 22.82
N ASP A 246 10.94 -7.71 23.41
CA ASP A 246 11.78 -6.51 23.54
C ASP A 246 12.54 -6.14 22.25
N GLY A 247 12.61 -7.09 21.33
CA GLY A 247 13.39 -6.95 20.08
C GLY A 247 14.86 -7.28 20.26
N ILE A 248 15.59 -7.40 19.14
CA ILE A 248 17.03 -7.56 19.09
C ILE A 248 17.67 -6.39 18.34
N SER A 249 18.79 -5.88 18.86
CA SER A 249 19.45 -4.66 18.36
C SER A 249 20.42 -4.90 17.19
N ILE A 250 20.33 -6.05 16.51
CA ILE A 250 21.14 -6.34 15.32
C ILE A 250 20.68 -5.54 14.11
N ASP A 251 19.40 -5.16 14.08
CA ASP A 251 18.81 -4.31 13.06
C ASP A 251 17.65 -3.48 13.65
N TRP A 252 17.24 -2.43 12.94
CA TRP A 252 16.26 -1.48 13.42
C TRP A 252 15.23 -1.20 12.32
N TYR A 253 13.97 -1.30 12.68
CA TYR A 253 12.86 -0.91 11.82
C TYR A 253 12.10 0.26 12.44
N ARG A 254 11.98 1.37 11.70
CA ARG A 254 11.30 2.61 12.15
C ARG A 254 11.76 3.07 13.54
N GLY A 255 13.06 2.99 13.81
CA GLY A 255 13.66 3.43 15.08
C GLY A 255 13.41 2.49 16.27
N LYS A 256 12.96 1.28 16.05
CA LYS A 256 12.75 0.23 17.06
C LYS A 256 13.62 -0.98 16.76
N PRO A 257 14.11 -1.70 17.78
CA PRO A 257 14.81 -2.96 17.58
C PRO A 257 13.94 -3.96 16.82
N LEU A 258 14.55 -4.70 15.89
CA LEU A 258 13.85 -5.70 15.08
C LEU A 258 13.17 -6.76 15.97
N GLY A 259 11.91 -7.09 15.67
CA GLY A 259 11.08 -8.03 16.44
C GLY A 259 10.48 -7.47 17.72
N ARG A 260 10.58 -6.17 17.97
CA ARG A 260 9.94 -5.53 19.13
C ARG A 260 8.42 -5.49 18.96
N LEU A 261 7.69 -5.92 19.98
CA LEU A 261 6.26 -5.71 20.10
C LEU A 261 5.97 -4.22 20.37
N LEU A 262 5.04 -3.65 19.61
CA LEU A 262 4.64 -2.24 19.68
C LEU A 262 3.28 -2.06 20.36
#